data_d44f6f197352d57c6419f97eae0b29ba
#
_entry.id   d44f6f197352d57c6419f97eae0b29ba
#
_cell.length_a   1.000
_cell.length_b   1.000
_cell.length_c   1.000
_cell.angle_alpha   90.00
_cell.angle_beta   90.00
_cell.angle_gamma   90.00
#
_symmetry.space_group_name_H-M   'P 1'
#
loop_
_entity.id
_entity.type
_entity.pdbx_description
1 polymer ?
#
loop_
_entity_poly.entity_id
_entity_poly.type
_entity_poly.pdbx_seq_one_letter_code
_entity_poly.pdbx_strand_id
1 'polypeptide(L)'
;SGASSLISYAMQFLGNRYVYGGTSLTSGTDCSGFTMRVFQRFGHSLPRTSGAQASATRSVSQGSERPGDLFFYGSGHVSHVAIYIGNGQIIHASNPSDGIKISSAYYRKPIKIGRVL
;
A
#
# COMPACT_ATOMS: atom_id res chain seq x y z
N SER A 1 17.94 5.18 0.71
CA SER A 1 17.04 5.96 -0.13
C SER A 1 15.72 6.20 0.59
N GLY A 2 14.92 7.10 0.04
CA GLY A 2 13.60 7.38 0.57
C GLY A 2 12.69 6.15 0.59
N ALA A 3 12.78 5.33 -0.46
CA ALA A 3 11.98 4.10 -0.55
C ALA A 3 12.41 3.08 0.51
N SER A 4 13.71 2.91 0.74
CA SER A 4 14.21 1.99 1.76
C SER A 4 13.70 2.35 3.15
N SER A 5 13.77 3.63 3.50
CA SER A 5 13.32 4.12 4.81
C SER A 5 11.82 3.94 4.98
N LEU A 6 11.05 4.23 3.94
CA LEU A 6 9.60 4.09 3.94
C LEU A 6 9.21 2.63 4.15
N ILE A 7 9.85 1.72 3.41
CA ILE A 7 9.57 0.29 3.51
C ILE A 7 9.96 -0.26 4.89
N SER A 8 11.12 0.14 5.41
CA SER A 8 11.55 -0.28 6.75
C SER A 8 10.55 0.16 7.81
N TYR A 9 10.02 1.37 7.67
CA TYR A 9 8.99 1.87 8.58
C TYR A 9 7.71 1.03 8.47
N ALA A 10 7.26 0.77 7.24
CA ALA A 10 6.06 -0.04 7.01
C ALA A 10 6.19 -1.44 7.61
N MET A 11 7.37 -2.04 7.50
CA MET A 11 7.64 -3.40 7.99
C MET A 11 7.52 -3.53 9.51
N GLN A 12 7.67 -2.44 10.26
CA GLN A 12 7.53 -2.46 11.72
C GLN A 12 6.12 -2.84 12.16
N PHE A 13 5.14 -2.70 11.29
CA PHE A 13 3.73 -2.91 11.63
C PHE A 13 3.20 -4.26 11.19
N LEU A 14 4.07 -5.15 10.68
CA LEU A 14 3.67 -6.51 10.30
C LEU A 14 2.98 -7.21 11.46
N GLY A 15 1.85 -7.85 11.17
CA GLY A 15 1.06 -8.58 12.17
C GLY A 15 0.03 -7.72 12.89
N ASN A 16 0.07 -6.41 12.76
CA ASN A 16 -0.92 -5.54 13.41
C ASN A 16 -2.28 -5.66 12.72
N ARG A 17 -3.33 -5.27 13.44
CA ARG A 17 -4.72 -5.53 13.05
C ARG A 17 -5.18 -4.77 11.83
N TYR A 18 -6.02 -5.41 11.04
CA TYR A 18 -6.87 -4.74 10.07
C TYR A 18 -8.18 -4.33 10.74
N VAL A 19 -8.57 -3.07 10.56
CA VAL A 19 -9.88 -2.56 10.98
C VAL A 19 -10.45 -1.72 9.85
N TYR A 20 -11.62 -2.10 9.35
CA TYR A 20 -12.28 -1.35 8.28
C TYR A 20 -12.53 0.09 8.72
N GLY A 21 -12.10 1.04 7.90
CA GLY A 21 -12.20 2.47 8.23
C GLY A 21 -11.14 2.97 9.20
N GLY A 22 -10.28 2.08 9.71
CA GLY A 22 -9.23 2.44 10.66
C GLY A 22 -8.04 3.09 9.98
N THR A 23 -7.33 3.94 10.72
CA THR A 23 -6.14 4.64 10.25
C THR A 23 -5.00 4.60 11.27
N SER A 24 -5.04 3.69 12.23
CA SER A 24 -3.99 3.56 13.23
C SER A 24 -3.08 2.40 12.88
N LEU A 25 -1.79 2.67 12.70
CA LEU A 25 -0.80 1.64 12.38
C LEU A 25 -0.61 0.65 13.52
N THR A 26 -0.98 1.01 14.74
CA THR A 26 -0.80 0.16 15.92
C THR A 26 -2.09 -0.47 16.42
N SER A 27 -3.22 0.22 16.29
CA SER A 27 -4.50 -0.22 16.85
C SER A 27 -5.45 -0.82 15.81
N GLY A 28 -5.23 -0.56 14.55
CA GLY A 28 -6.03 -1.09 13.45
C GLY A 28 -6.19 -0.12 12.31
N THR A 29 -5.92 -0.58 11.10
CA THR A 29 -6.00 0.21 9.88
C THR A 29 -6.55 -0.63 8.74
N ASP A 30 -7.20 0.01 7.78
CA ASP A 30 -7.52 -0.63 6.51
C ASP A 30 -6.39 -0.42 5.49
N CYS A 31 -6.57 -0.90 4.26
CA CYS A 31 -5.50 -0.88 3.26
C CYS A 31 -5.03 0.54 2.92
N SER A 32 -5.96 1.45 2.68
CA SER A 32 -5.63 2.83 2.31
C SER A 32 -5.21 3.67 3.51
N GLY A 33 -5.72 3.35 4.70
CA GLY A 33 -5.24 3.97 5.94
C GLY A 33 -3.79 3.63 6.21
N PHE A 34 -3.41 2.39 5.94
CA PHE A 34 -2.02 1.94 6.08
C PHE A 34 -1.08 2.73 5.17
N THR A 35 -1.37 2.78 3.87
CA THR A 35 -0.54 3.53 2.93
C THR A 35 -0.52 5.01 3.24
N MET A 36 -1.67 5.58 3.58
CA MET A 36 -1.77 6.99 3.94
C MET A 36 -0.85 7.34 5.11
N ARG A 37 -0.89 6.56 6.20
CA ARG A 37 -0.08 6.83 7.38
C ARG A 37 1.39 6.58 7.16
N VAL A 38 1.76 5.52 6.44
CA VAL A 38 3.17 5.23 6.14
C VAL A 38 3.77 6.37 5.33
N PHE A 39 3.10 6.82 4.27
CA PHE A 39 3.61 7.91 3.44
C PHE A 39 3.61 9.24 4.16
N GLN A 40 2.63 9.49 5.03
CA GLN A 40 2.56 10.71 5.83
C GLN A 40 3.80 10.88 6.70
N ARG A 41 4.32 9.80 7.25
CA ARG A 41 5.53 9.82 8.08
C ARG A 41 6.73 10.40 7.34
N PHE A 42 6.74 10.32 6.02
CA PHE A 42 7.84 10.79 5.17
C PHE A 42 7.46 12.05 4.36
N GLY A 43 6.41 12.75 4.76
CA GLY A 43 6.06 14.05 4.19
C GLY A 43 5.18 13.98 2.95
N HIS A 44 4.62 12.82 2.62
CA HIS A 44 3.75 12.67 1.45
C HIS A 44 2.30 12.56 1.90
N SER A 45 1.45 13.48 1.44
CA SER A 45 0.02 13.44 1.70
C SER A 45 -0.68 12.59 0.66
N LEU A 46 -1.38 11.55 1.12
CA LEU A 46 -2.21 10.72 0.24
C LEU A 46 -3.67 10.87 0.65
N PRO A 47 -4.60 10.82 -0.33
CA PRO A 47 -6.03 10.81 -0.01
C PRO A 47 -6.41 9.58 0.82
N ARG A 48 -7.61 9.61 1.41
CA ARG A 48 -8.05 8.58 2.36
C ARG A 48 -8.36 7.24 1.72
N THR A 49 -8.89 7.21 0.50
CA THR A 49 -9.37 5.97 -0.12
C THR A 49 -8.41 5.42 -1.15
N SER A 50 -8.47 4.11 -1.39
CA SER A 50 -7.60 3.47 -2.38
C SER A 50 -7.85 4.03 -3.79
N GLY A 51 -9.10 4.24 -4.17
CA GLY A 51 -9.43 4.83 -5.47
C GLY A 51 -8.88 6.22 -5.65
N ALA A 52 -9.00 7.07 -4.61
CA ALA A 52 -8.47 8.43 -4.65
C ALA A 52 -6.93 8.43 -4.67
N GLN A 53 -6.31 7.51 -3.96
CA GLN A 53 -4.85 7.34 -4.00
C GLN A 53 -4.38 6.95 -5.40
N ALA A 54 -5.13 6.06 -6.07
CA ALA A 54 -4.81 5.68 -7.45
C ALA A 54 -4.85 6.89 -8.37
N SER A 55 -5.85 7.75 -8.24
CA SER A 55 -5.97 8.97 -9.06
C SER A 55 -4.88 9.99 -8.77
N ALA A 56 -4.32 9.97 -7.56
CA ALA A 56 -3.30 10.93 -7.14
C ALA A 56 -1.87 10.49 -7.48
N THR A 57 -1.70 9.27 -8.00
CA THR A 57 -0.36 8.73 -8.31
C THR A 57 -0.08 8.75 -9.80
N ARG A 58 1.21 8.87 -10.15
CA ARG A 58 1.67 8.80 -11.53
C ARG A 58 1.73 7.34 -11.96
N SER A 59 1.15 7.02 -13.12
CA SER A 59 1.12 5.66 -13.65
C SER A 59 2.52 5.13 -13.96
N VAL A 60 2.75 3.87 -13.61
CA VAL A 60 3.99 3.15 -13.89
C VAL A 60 3.62 1.90 -14.68
N SER A 61 4.37 1.63 -15.73
CA SER A 61 4.16 0.41 -16.53
C SER A 61 4.59 -0.82 -15.75
N GLN A 62 3.83 -1.91 -15.92
CA GLN A 62 4.22 -3.20 -15.36
C GLN A 62 5.61 -3.59 -15.89
N GLY A 63 6.48 -3.99 -14.99
CA GLY A 63 7.88 -4.28 -15.32
C GLY A 63 8.81 -3.13 -14.97
N SER A 64 8.27 -1.92 -14.79
CA SER A 64 9.05 -0.73 -14.39
C SER A 64 8.82 -0.34 -12.94
N GLU A 65 8.12 -1.16 -12.18
CA GLU A 65 7.82 -0.89 -10.78
C GLU A 65 9.10 -0.86 -9.95
N ARG A 66 9.10 0.02 -8.95
CA ARG A 66 10.22 0.19 -8.01
C ARG A 66 9.71 0.07 -6.58
N PRO A 67 10.56 -0.36 -5.64
CA PRO A 67 10.19 -0.33 -4.22
C PRO A 67 9.65 1.05 -3.82
N GLY A 68 8.53 1.05 -3.11
CA GLY A 68 7.81 2.27 -2.74
C GLY A 68 6.65 2.62 -3.65
N ASP A 69 6.55 1.99 -4.82
CA ASP A 69 5.38 2.18 -5.68
C ASP A 69 4.14 1.56 -5.05
N LEU A 70 2.97 2.07 -5.40
CA LEU A 70 1.69 1.56 -4.92
C LEU A 70 1.06 0.67 -5.99
N PHE A 71 0.60 -0.51 -5.55
CA PHE A 71 -0.15 -1.45 -6.38
C PHE A 71 -1.63 -1.33 -6.03
N PHE A 72 -2.47 -1.16 -7.04
CA PHE A 72 -3.91 -0.98 -6.88
C PHE A 72 -4.65 -2.15 -7.51
N TYR A 73 -5.62 -2.71 -6.78
CA TYR A 73 -6.37 -3.90 -7.17
C TYR A 73 -7.87 -3.64 -7.11
N GLY A 74 -8.64 -4.46 -7.80
CA GLY A 74 -10.09 -4.41 -7.77
C GLY A 74 -10.71 -5.09 -8.96
N SER A 75 -12.04 -5.11 -9.02
CA SER A 75 -12.82 -5.64 -10.13
C SER A 75 -13.64 -4.49 -10.71
N GLY A 76 -13.20 -3.94 -11.85
CA GLY A 76 -13.85 -2.80 -12.49
C GLY A 76 -13.54 -1.44 -11.86
N HIS A 77 -13.14 -1.40 -10.60
CA HIS A 77 -12.72 -0.19 -9.91
C HIS A 77 -11.71 -0.55 -8.83
N VAL A 78 -10.92 0.43 -8.40
CA VAL A 78 -9.92 0.22 -7.36
C VAL A 78 -10.61 0.05 -6.00
N SER A 79 -10.32 -1.06 -5.32
CA SER A 79 -10.85 -1.35 -3.98
C SER A 79 -9.78 -1.71 -2.97
N HIS A 80 -8.53 -1.90 -3.39
CA HIS A 80 -7.43 -2.30 -2.52
C HIS A 80 -6.12 -1.66 -2.98
N VAL A 81 -5.22 -1.39 -2.03
CA VAL A 81 -3.91 -0.80 -2.29
C VAL A 81 -2.85 -1.44 -1.41
N ALA A 82 -1.64 -1.54 -1.94
CA ALA A 82 -0.50 -2.13 -1.25
C ALA A 82 0.78 -1.38 -1.63
N ILE A 83 1.82 -1.50 -0.79
CA ILE A 83 3.13 -0.91 -1.06
C ILE A 83 4.04 -2.00 -1.62
N TYR A 84 4.61 -1.73 -2.80
CA TYR A 84 5.59 -2.64 -3.40
C TYR A 84 6.91 -2.54 -2.63
N ILE A 85 7.43 -3.69 -2.19
CA ILE A 85 8.67 -3.73 -1.40
C ILE A 85 9.85 -4.32 -2.18
N GLY A 86 9.64 -4.62 -3.47
CA GLY A 86 10.67 -5.23 -4.29
C GLY A 86 10.52 -6.75 -4.37
N ASN A 87 11.26 -7.38 -5.26
CA ASN A 87 11.30 -8.83 -5.44
C ASN A 87 9.92 -9.46 -5.64
N GLY A 88 9.00 -8.72 -6.30
CA GLY A 88 7.68 -9.24 -6.57
C GLY A 88 6.76 -9.31 -5.37
N GLN A 89 7.05 -8.58 -4.29
CA GLN A 89 6.28 -8.63 -3.05
C GLN A 89 5.69 -7.29 -2.68
N ILE A 90 4.58 -7.35 -1.96
CA ILE A 90 3.89 -6.18 -1.41
C ILE A 90 3.72 -6.33 0.09
N ILE A 91 3.62 -5.18 0.79
CA ILE A 91 3.14 -5.13 2.17
C ILE A 91 1.82 -4.39 2.17
N HIS A 92 0.83 -4.93 2.87
CA HIS A 92 -0.51 -4.36 2.89
C HIS A 92 -1.30 -4.75 4.13
N ALA A 93 -2.26 -3.91 4.51
CA ALA A 93 -3.30 -4.29 5.46
C ALA A 93 -4.33 -5.07 4.65
N SER A 94 -4.31 -6.39 4.77
CA SER A 94 -4.96 -7.30 3.84
C SER A 94 -6.45 -7.48 4.12
N ASN A 95 -6.78 -8.01 5.29
CA ASN A 95 -8.16 -8.29 5.70
C ASN A 95 -8.20 -8.50 7.22
N PRO A 96 -9.40 -8.57 7.82
CA PRO A 96 -9.52 -8.72 9.27
C PRO A 96 -8.86 -9.98 9.85
N SER A 97 -8.76 -11.05 9.06
CA SER A 97 -8.14 -12.29 9.52
C SER A 97 -6.62 -12.23 9.53
N ASP A 98 -6.04 -11.57 8.54
CA ASP A 98 -4.59 -11.59 8.33
C ASP A 98 -3.87 -10.35 8.84
N GLY A 99 -4.55 -9.21 8.90
CA GLY A 99 -3.92 -7.96 9.28
C GLY A 99 -2.90 -7.48 8.25
N ILE A 100 -1.84 -6.84 8.74
CA ILE A 100 -0.75 -6.33 7.90
C ILE A 100 0.20 -7.49 7.61
N LYS A 101 0.43 -7.76 6.31
CA LYS A 101 1.23 -8.91 5.89
C LYS A 101 1.96 -8.63 4.58
N ILE A 102 2.90 -9.51 4.26
CA ILE A 102 3.57 -9.53 2.96
C ILE A 102 2.88 -10.58 2.09
N SER A 103 2.66 -10.24 0.82
CA SER A 103 2.07 -11.13 -0.17
C SER A 103 2.81 -10.98 -1.49
N SER A 104 2.57 -11.88 -2.44
CA SER A 104 3.02 -11.69 -3.82
C SER A 104 2.30 -10.50 -4.43
N ALA A 105 3.03 -9.61 -5.10
CA ALA A 105 2.43 -8.45 -5.77
C ALA A 105 1.44 -8.87 -6.86
N TYR A 106 1.63 -10.03 -7.44
CA TYR A 106 0.80 -10.55 -8.52
C TYR A 106 -0.08 -11.71 -8.06
N TYR A 107 -0.44 -11.74 -6.75
CA TYR A 107 -1.45 -12.69 -6.26
C TYR A 107 -2.81 -12.48 -6.93
N ARG A 108 -3.00 -11.29 -7.49
CA ARG A 108 -4.06 -10.95 -8.43
C ARG A 108 -3.50 -9.87 -9.33
N LYS A 109 -4.08 -9.69 -10.52
CA LYS A 109 -3.59 -8.71 -11.48
C LYS A 109 -3.90 -7.30 -10.98
N PRO A 110 -2.89 -6.41 -10.85
CA PRO A 110 -3.17 -5.03 -10.45
C PRO A 110 -3.88 -4.28 -11.57
N ILE A 111 -4.78 -3.38 -11.20
CA ILE A 111 -5.44 -2.46 -12.13
C ILE A 111 -4.48 -1.35 -12.53
N LYS A 112 -3.67 -0.90 -11.58
CA LYS A 112 -2.74 0.21 -11.78
C LYS A 112 -1.54 0.04 -10.86
N ILE A 113 -0.39 0.50 -11.32
CA ILE A 113 0.80 0.71 -10.48
C ILE A 113 1.04 2.21 -10.51
N GLY A 114 1.19 2.83 -9.33
CA GLY A 114 1.35 4.27 -9.22
C GLY A 114 2.55 4.65 -8.38
N ARG A 115 3.18 5.78 -8.72
CA ARG A 115 4.37 6.26 -8.02
C ARG A 115 4.08 7.59 -7.35
N VAL A 116 4.47 7.66 -6.07
CA VAL A 116 4.46 8.90 -5.26
C VAL A 116 5.88 9.46 -5.15
N LEU A 117 6.83 8.59 -4.90
CA LEU A 117 8.24 8.95 -4.66
C LEU A 117 8.99 9.43 -5.88
#